data_188cb14abebef2be01d239400aaa3791
#
_entry.id   188cb14abebef2be01d239400aaa3791
#
_cell.length_a   1.000
_cell.length_b   1.000
_cell.length_c   1.000
_cell.angle_alpha   90.00
_cell.angle_beta   90.00
_cell.angle_gamma   90.00
#
_symmetry.space_group_name_H-M   'P 1'
#
loop_
_entity.id
_entity.type
_entity.pdbx_description
1 polymer ?
#
loop_
_entity_poly.entity_id
_entity_poly.type
_entity_poly.pdbx_seq_one_letter_code
_entity_poly.pdbx_strand_id
1 'polypeptide(L)'
;MHKESANHPVKRTGGPVSLLPLAAVVPAYLVIAFGLFGVGRASVAVVGYHLVLAGGVALFVRGHRSWGRGWREILGPAPGPGGWAAAAVMAGAVANSWLEPNAGHVQEVLRRWGVPFVSTTFANIYTPLVNPTLEELFWRGALLRSLAARVGPTRGLVLMAVLFTGYHALPLVALFSLSVVVLSLAVTLLGGLLFGLLVRWSGGLWLPLAVHVAADVCVVLVRGRLLG
;
A
#
# COMPACT_ATOMS: atom_id res chain seq x y z
N MET A 1 40.54 6.08 20.99
CA MET A 1 39.28 5.62 21.62
C MET A 1 38.33 5.16 20.51
N HIS A 2 38.38 3.89 20.13
CA HIS A 2 37.48 3.31 19.15
C HIS A 2 36.16 2.97 19.88
N LYS A 3 35.05 3.59 19.49
CA LYS A 3 33.71 3.14 19.87
C LYS A 3 33.35 1.91 19.03
N GLU A 4 33.43 0.75 19.62
CA GLU A 4 32.82 -0.48 19.09
C GLU A 4 31.31 -0.24 18.89
N SER A 5 30.91 -0.23 17.62
CA SER A 5 29.52 -0.28 17.20
C SER A 5 28.96 -1.66 17.60
N ALA A 6 28.24 -1.71 18.71
CA ALA A 6 27.57 -2.90 19.18
C ALA A 6 26.50 -3.31 18.15
N ASN A 7 26.86 -4.25 17.29
CA ASN A 7 25.91 -5.06 16.51
C ASN A 7 25.10 -5.92 17.49
N HIS A 8 24.01 -5.37 18.04
CA HIS A 8 23.06 -6.17 18.78
C HIS A 8 22.29 -7.06 17.80
N PRO A 9 22.48 -8.39 17.82
CA PRO A 9 21.66 -9.29 17.02
C PRO A 9 20.21 -9.15 17.51
N VAL A 10 19.31 -8.74 16.62
CA VAL A 10 17.87 -8.78 16.87
C VAL A 10 17.51 -10.19 17.30
N LYS A 11 17.24 -10.38 18.61
CA LYS A 11 16.76 -11.66 19.17
C LYS A 11 15.53 -12.07 18.37
N ARG A 12 15.65 -13.14 17.59
CA ARG A 12 14.51 -13.84 16.98
C ARG A 12 13.63 -14.34 18.12
N THR A 13 12.60 -13.59 18.47
CA THR A 13 11.52 -14.06 19.34
C THR A 13 10.67 -15.01 18.51
N GLY A 14 11.13 -16.29 18.42
CA GLY A 14 10.56 -17.29 17.54
C GLY A 14 9.23 -17.85 18.04
N GLY A 15 8.15 -17.15 17.76
CA GLY A 15 6.84 -17.78 17.65
C GLY A 15 6.59 -18.21 16.19
N PRO A 16 5.70 -19.18 15.92
CA PRO A 16 5.37 -19.55 14.55
C PRO A 16 4.80 -18.35 13.80
N VAL A 17 5.52 -17.90 12.76
CA VAL A 17 5.09 -16.76 11.94
C VAL A 17 3.83 -17.16 11.19
N SER A 18 2.73 -16.43 11.43
CA SER A 18 1.44 -16.68 10.81
C SER A 18 1.50 -16.57 9.28
N LEU A 19 0.98 -17.57 8.55
CA LEU A 19 0.75 -17.51 7.10
C LEU A 19 -0.55 -16.79 6.73
N LEU A 20 -1.36 -16.46 7.71
CA LEU A 20 -2.68 -15.87 7.49
C LEU A 20 -2.66 -14.61 6.62
N PRO A 21 -1.67 -13.67 6.76
CA PRO A 21 -1.60 -12.54 5.84
C PRO A 21 -1.37 -12.95 4.38
N LEU A 22 -0.57 -13.99 4.14
CA LEU A 22 -0.36 -14.50 2.77
C LEU A 22 -1.64 -15.11 2.18
N ALA A 23 -2.43 -15.80 3.00
CA ALA A 23 -3.73 -16.35 2.58
C ALA A 23 -4.75 -15.25 2.20
N ALA A 24 -4.62 -14.03 2.71
CA ALA A 24 -5.48 -12.90 2.36
C ALA A 24 -5.14 -12.28 0.99
N VAL A 25 -3.95 -12.54 0.43
CA VAL A 25 -3.53 -11.96 -0.87
C VAL A 25 -4.44 -12.43 -2.00
N VAL A 26 -4.71 -13.73 -2.12
CA VAL A 26 -5.57 -14.27 -3.18
C VAL A 26 -7.00 -13.70 -3.10
N PRO A 27 -7.70 -13.72 -1.97
CA PRO A 27 -8.98 -13.04 -1.81
C PRO A 27 -8.95 -11.55 -2.17
N ALA A 28 -7.88 -10.82 -1.85
CA ALA A 28 -7.75 -9.41 -2.21
C ALA A 28 -7.77 -9.22 -3.74
N TYR A 29 -7.03 -10.03 -4.49
CA TYR A 29 -7.06 -10.00 -5.95
C TYR A 29 -8.44 -10.38 -6.52
N LEU A 30 -9.02 -11.47 -6.00
CA LEU A 30 -10.30 -11.99 -6.48
C LEU A 30 -11.43 -10.97 -6.27
N VAL A 31 -11.48 -10.30 -5.14
CA VAL A 31 -12.54 -9.32 -4.87
C VAL A 31 -12.41 -8.07 -5.73
N ILE A 32 -11.18 -7.62 -6.02
CA ILE A 32 -10.96 -6.52 -6.97
C ILE A 32 -11.41 -6.94 -8.37
N ALA A 33 -10.94 -8.10 -8.86
CA ALA A 33 -11.30 -8.61 -10.19
C ALA A 33 -12.82 -8.80 -10.32
N PHE A 34 -13.47 -9.41 -9.33
CA PHE A 34 -14.90 -9.59 -9.30
C PHE A 34 -15.66 -8.26 -9.28
N GLY A 35 -15.24 -7.31 -8.44
CA GLY A 35 -15.88 -6.00 -8.35
C GLY A 35 -15.79 -5.21 -9.65
N LEU A 36 -14.62 -5.19 -10.31
CA LEU A 36 -14.38 -4.41 -11.51
C LEU A 36 -14.92 -5.10 -12.77
N PHE A 37 -14.63 -6.37 -12.95
CA PHE A 37 -14.90 -7.10 -14.20
C PHE A 37 -16.15 -8.00 -14.13
N GLY A 38 -16.52 -8.51 -12.94
CA GLY A 38 -17.71 -9.31 -12.74
C GLY A 38 -18.97 -8.47 -12.55
N VAL A 39 -18.93 -7.56 -11.58
CA VAL A 39 -20.10 -6.72 -11.21
C VAL A 39 -20.07 -5.36 -11.89
N GLY A 40 -18.91 -4.88 -12.33
CA GLY A 40 -18.73 -3.54 -12.89
C GLY A 40 -18.95 -2.42 -11.85
N ARG A 41 -18.57 -2.64 -10.59
CA ARG A 41 -18.77 -1.69 -9.49
C ARG A 41 -17.47 -1.49 -8.71
N ALA A 42 -16.88 -0.31 -8.84
CA ALA A 42 -15.69 0.06 -8.10
C ALA A 42 -15.90 0.00 -6.57
N SER A 43 -17.10 0.33 -6.07
CA SER A 43 -17.40 0.23 -4.64
C SER A 43 -17.28 -1.19 -4.10
N VAL A 44 -17.71 -2.19 -4.86
CA VAL A 44 -17.55 -3.62 -4.48
C VAL A 44 -16.08 -4.00 -4.43
N ALA A 45 -15.28 -3.57 -5.44
CA ALA A 45 -13.85 -3.82 -5.48
C ALA A 45 -13.15 -3.18 -4.28
N VAL A 46 -13.37 -1.88 -4.05
CA VAL A 46 -12.66 -1.09 -3.02
C VAL A 46 -13.06 -1.53 -1.62
N VAL A 47 -14.36 -1.62 -1.32
CA VAL A 47 -14.83 -2.02 0.03
C VAL A 47 -14.44 -3.46 0.32
N GLY A 48 -14.65 -4.38 -0.62
CA GLY A 48 -14.28 -5.78 -0.45
C GLY A 48 -12.76 -5.95 -0.25
N TYR A 49 -11.94 -5.26 -1.04
CA TYR A 49 -10.49 -5.23 -0.88
C TYR A 49 -10.08 -4.78 0.53
N HIS A 50 -10.59 -3.65 1.01
CA HIS A 50 -10.26 -3.14 2.33
C HIS A 50 -10.74 -4.04 3.48
N LEU A 51 -11.88 -4.72 3.33
CA LEU A 51 -12.33 -5.72 4.32
C LEU A 51 -11.37 -6.91 4.37
N VAL A 52 -10.88 -7.37 3.22
CA VAL A 52 -9.88 -8.45 3.17
C VAL A 52 -8.56 -8.02 3.82
N LEU A 53 -8.07 -6.79 3.53
CA LEU A 53 -6.85 -6.26 4.15
C LEU A 53 -7.01 -6.13 5.67
N ALA A 54 -8.12 -5.55 6.13
CA ALA A 54 -8.40 -5.40 7.56
C ALA A 54 -8.49 -6.77 8.27
N GLY A 55 -9.11 -7.76 7.64
CA GLY A 55 -9.14 -9.14 8.10
C GLY A 55 -7.74 -9.74 8.22
N GLY A 56 -6.90 -9.56 7.21
CA GLY A 56 -5.51 -10.02 7.21
C GLY A 56 -4.66 -9.41 8.32
N VAL A 57 -4.83 -8.10 8.58
CA VAL A 57 -4.19 -7.39 9.71
C VAL A 57 -4.70 -7.93 11.04
N ALA A 58 -6.02 -8.08 11.20
CA ALA A 58 -6.62 -8.60 12.42
C ALA A 58 -6.11 -10.02 12.74
N LEU A 59 -6.04 -10.89 11.74
CA LEU A 59 -5.51 -12.24 11.90
C LEU A 59 -4.02 -12.23 12.27
N PHE A 60 -3.22 -11.33 11.69
CA PHE A 60 -1.81 -11.18 12.07
C PHE A 60 -1.68 -10.75 13.54
N VAL A 61 -2.43 -9.72 13.95
CA VAL A 61 -2.38 -9.20 15.32
C VAL A 61 -2.87 -10.23 16.34
N ARG A 62 -3.92 -11.00 16.02
CA ARG A 62 -4.42 -12.10 16.88
C ARG A 62 -3.42 -13.24 17.04
N GLY A 63 -2.55 -13.47 16.06
CA GLY A 63 -1.47 -14.46 16.16
C GLY A 63 -0.40 -14.12 17.21
N HIS A 64 -0.41 -12.89 17.76
CA HIS A 64 0.50 -12.46 18.82
C HIS A 64 -0.10 -12.76 20.19
N ARG A 65 0.76 -13.11 21.18
CA ARG A 65 0.33 -13.45 22.56
C ARG A 65 -0.41 -12.31 23.26
N SER A 66 -0.27 -11.07 22.79
CA SER A 66 -1.06 -9.94 23.25
C SER A 66 -1.37 -8.99 22.09
N TRP A 67 -2.61 -8.52 22.00
CA TRP A 67 -3.09 -7.56 21.01
C TRP A 67 -2.22 -6.30 20.94
N GLY A 68 -1.88 -5.70 22.11
CA GLY A 68 -1.07 -4.49 22.17
C GLY A 68 0.38 -4.69 21.70
N ARG A 69 0.94 -5.91 21.77
CA ARG A 69 2.27 -6.21 21.20
C ARG A 69 2.20 -6.28 19.66
N GLY A 70 1.17 -6.90 19.11
CA GLY A 70 0.96 -6.95 17.68
C GLY A 70 0.91 -5.57 17.04
N TRP A 71 0.16 -4.64 17.63
CA TRP A 71 0.07 -3.26 17.14
C TRP A 71 1.39 -2.49 17.27
N ARG A 72 2.07 -2.60 18.40
CA ARG A 72 3.40 -1.96 18.60
C ARG A 72 4.45 -2.50 17.62
N GLU A 73 4.39 -3.78 17.31
CA GLU A 73 5.28 -4.38 16.33
C GLU A 73 4.99 -3.85 14.92
N ILE A 74 3.71 -3.73 14.52
CA ILE A 74 3.32 -3.19 13.21
C ILE A 74 3.72 -1.72 13.08
N LEU A 75 3.31 -0.87 14.01
CA LEU A 75 3.48 0.58 13.91
C LEU A 75 4.94 1.01 14.09
N GLY A 76 5.66 0.38 15.02
CA GLY A 76 7.04 0.74 15.35
C GLY A 76 7.17 2.17 15.92
N PRO A 77 8.40 2.71 15.99
CA PRO A 77 8.66 4.05 16.48
C PRO A 77 8.22 5.12 15.47
N ALA A 78 7.80 6.28 15.96
CA ALA A 78 7.54 7.44 15.11
C ALA A 78 8.87 8.00 14.55
N PRO A 79 8.90 8.47 13.29
CA PRO A 79 10.09 9.07 12.71
C PRO A 79 10.42 10.42 13.35
N GLY A 80 11.70 10.76 13.40
CA GLY A 80 12.14 12.10 13.77
C GLY A 80 11.85 13.14 12.67
N PRO A 81 12.11 14.43 12.95
CA PRO A 81 11.81 15.54 12.01
C PRO A 81 12.40 15.35 10.60
N GLY A 82 13.61 14.83 10.48
CA GLY A 82 14.25 14.54 9.18
C GLY A 82 13.53 13.45 8.39
N GLY A 83 12.93 12.47 9.06
CA GLY A 83 12.11 11.45 8.43
C GLY A 83 10.82 12.02 7.82
N TRP A 84 10.16 12.95 8.52
CA TRP A 84 8.98 13.63 8.00
C TRP A 84 9.30 14.54 6.81
N ALA A 85 10.44 15.24 6.83
CA ALA A 85 10.90 16.03 5.68
C ALA A 85 11.17 15.15 4.45
N ALA A 86 11.83 14.01 4.61
CA ALA A 86 12.06 13.04 3.54
C ALA A 86 10.72 12.50 2.97
N ALA A 87 9.74 12.26 3.83
CA ALA A 87 8.40 11.84 3.41
C ALA A 87 7.74 12.87 2.49
N ALA A 88 7.79 14.15 2.86
CA ALA A 88 7.20 15.23 2.06
C ALA A 88 7.85 15.36 0.68
N VAL A 89 9.18 15.25 0.58
CA VAL A 89 9.91 15.29 -0.70
C VAL A 89 9.54 14.13 -1.61
N MET A 90 9.48 12.91 -1.06
CA MET A 90 9.12 11.71 -1.84
C MET A 90 7.67 11.75 -2.31
N ALA A 91 6.75 12.23 -1.48
CA ALA A 91 5.36 12.43 -1.87
C ALA A 91 5.23 13.39 -3.06
N GLY A 92 5.94 14.51 -3.04
CA GLY A 92 5.98 15.45 -4.14
C GLY A 92 6.53 14.85 -5.45
N ALA A 93 7.55 13.99 -5.36
CA ALA A 93 8.10 13.29 -6.53
C ALA A 93 7.11 12.30 -7.14
N VAL A 94 6.39 11.52 -6.31
CA VAL A 94 5.35 10.58 -6.78
C VAL A 94 4.20 11.33 -7.44
N ALA A 95 3.77 12.44 -6.88
CA ALA A 95 2.66 13.23 -7.41
C ALA A 95 2.90 13.76 -8.83
N ASN A 96 4.14 14.12 -9.16
CA ASN A 96 4.49 14.62 -10.50
C ASN A 96 4.58 13.52 -11.58
N SER A 97 4.50 12.24 -11.22
CA SER A 97 4.62 11.12 -12.17
C SER A 97 3.29 10.72 -12.84
N TRP A 98 2.15 11.29 -12.41
CA TRP A 98 0.82 10.94 -12.92
C TRP A 98 0.36 11.94 -13.97
N LEU A 99 0.75 11.74 -15.22
CA LEU A 99 0.22 12.45 -16.38
C LEU A 99 -0.62 11.49 -17.22
N GLU A 100 -1.94 11.72 -17.27
CA GLU A 100 -2.87 10.90 -18.07
C GLU A 100 -3.12 11.57 -19.43
N PRO A 101 -2.72 10.93 -20.56
CA PRO A 101 -2.92 11.49 -21.88
C PRO A 101 -4.35 11.29 -22.43
N ASN A 102 -5.20 10.48 -21.79
CA ASN A 102 -6.54 10.15 -22.30
C ASN A 102 -7.64 10.22 -21.24
N ALA A 103 -7.89 11.41 -20.71
CA ALA A 103 -8.87 11.66 -19.66
C ALA A 103 -10.30 11.18 -20.02
N GLY A 104 -10.72 11.28 -21.29
CA GLY A 104 -12.05 10.88 -21.72
C GLY A 104 -12.30 9.36 -21.58
N HIS A 105 -11.33 8.53 -21.93
CA HIS A 105 -11.45 7.09 -21.73
C HIS A 105 -11.53 6.71 -20.24
N VAL A 106 -10.68 7.29 -19.42
CA VAL A 106 -10.68 7.07 -17.97
C VAL A 106 -12.01 7.47 -17.36
N GLN A 107 -12.55 8.64 -17.75
CA GLN A 107 -13.85 9.11 -17.30
C GLN A 107 -14.97 8.11 -17.63
N GLU A 108 -15.01 7.61 -18.87
CA GLU A 108 -16.03 6.65 -19.28
C GLU A 108 -15.97 5.33 -18.50
N VAL A 109 -14.76 4.79 -18.28
CA VAL A 109 -14.59 3.56 -17.47
C VAL A 109 -15.02 3.78 -16.02
N LEU A 110 -14.62 4.90 -15.40
CA LEU A 110 -15.01 5.25 -14.03
C LEU A 110 -16.54 5.42 -13.91
N ARG A 111 -17.18 6.04 -14.91
CA ARG A 111 -18.64 6.18 -14.97
C ARG A 111 -19.32 4.81 -15.03
N ARG A 112 -18.86 3.89 -15.87
CA ARG A 112 -19.37 2.51 -15.96
C ARG A 112 -19.23 1.77 -14.63
N TRP A 113 -18.15 1.98 -13.91
CA TRP A 113 -17.94 1.39 -12.59
C TRP A 113 -18.72 2.07 -11.47
N GLY A 114 -19.54 3.06 -11.78
CA GLY A 114 -20.36 3.79 -10.83
C GLY A 114 -19.56 4.69 -9.90
N VAL A 115 -18.37 5.14 -10.34
CA VAL A 115 -17.60 6.17 -9.64
C VAL A 115 -18.14 7.54 -10.08
N PRO A 116 -18.73 8.33 -9.17
CA PRO A 116 -19.21 9.65 -9.53
C PRO A 116 -18.03 10.58 -9.87
N PHE A 117 -18.23 11.40 -10.94
CA PHE A 117 -17.23 12.41 -11.34
C PHE A 117 -17.11 13.56 -10.35
N VAL A 118 -18.21 13.86 -9.67
CA VAL A 118 -18.19 14.88 -8.63
C VAL A 118 -17.42 14.31 -7.45
N SER A 119 -16.36 15.00 -7.10
CA SER A 119 -15.57 14.71 -5.91
C SER A 119 -16.46 14.79 -4.68
N THR A 120 -17.06 13.66 -4.29
CA THR A 120 -17.73 13.64 -3.01
C THR A 120 -16.66 13.84 -1.93
N THR A 121 -16.95 14.65 -0.94
CA THR A 121 -16.07 14.87 0.25
C THR A 121 -15.58 13.53 0.79
N PHE A 122 -16.44 12.50 0.76
CA PHE A 122 -16.10 11.15 1.15
C PHE A 122 -14.93 10.57 0.33
N ALA A 123 -14.98 10.61 -1.01
CA ALA A 123 -13.90 10.05 -1.84
C ALA A 123 -12.58 10.80 -1.64
N ASN A 124 -12.64 12.12 -1.46
CA ASN A 124 -11.46 12.95 -1.24
C ASN A 124 -10.81 12.75 0.13
N ILE A 125 -11.57 12.30 1.13
CA ILE A 125 -11.05 11.95 2.46
C ILE A 125 -10.68 10.47 2.53
N TYR A 126 -11.53 9.59 1.99
CA TYR A 126 -11.33 8.15 2.05
C TYR A 126 -10.07 7.70 1.32
N THR A 127 -9.87 8.16 0.07
CA THR A 127 -8.73 7.76 -0.74
C THR A 127 -7.40 8.08 -0.04
N PRO A 128 -7.11 9.30 0.41
CA PRO A 128 -5.80 9.60 1.01
C PRO A 128 -5.63 9.14 2.46
N LEU A 129 -6.70 8.80 3.18
CA LEU A 129 -6.57 8.43 4.59
C LEU A 129 -6.80 6.95 4.84
N VAL A 130 -7.89 6.38 4.31
CA VAL A 130 -8.27 4.99 4.61
C VAL A 130 -7.47 4.01 3.75
N ASN A 131 -7.37 4.29 2.44
CA ASN A 131 -6.66 3.40 1.52
C ASN A 131 -5.19 3.19 1.93
N PRO A 132 -4.33 4.24 2.03
CA PRO A 132 -2.94 4.05 2.39
C PRO A 132 -2.77 3.47 3.80
N THR A 133 -3.67 3.80 4.74
CA THR A 133 -3.60 3.24 6.10
C THR A 133 -3.77 1.72 6.08
N LEU A 134 -4.82 1.21 5.43
CA LEU A 134 -5.07 -0.23 5.36
C LEU A 134 -4.01 -0.94 4.53
N GLU A 135 -3.55 -0.33 3.45
CA GLU A 135 -2.49 -0.89 2.62
C GLU A 135 -1.15 -0.98 3.36
N GLU A 136 -0.71 0.08 4.03
CA GLU A 136 0.54 0.01 4.77
C GLU A 136 0.45 -0.98 5.94
N LEU A 137 -0.66 -1.01 6.68
CA LEU A 137 -0.87 -1.97 7.75
C LEU A 137 -0.82 -3.42 7.24
N PHE A 138 -1.42 -3.71 6.09
CA PHE A 138 -1.43 -5.05 5.53
C PHE A 138 -0.12 -5.38 4.82
N TRP A 139 0.26 -4.62 3.79
CA TRP A 139 1.38 -4.98 2.92
C TRP A 139 2.72 -4.89 3.65
N ARG A 140 2.99 -3.80 4.38
CA ARG A 140 4.26 -3.57 5.07
C ARG A 140 4.22 -4.01 6.53
N GLY A 141 3.08 -3.85 7.19
CA GLY A 141 2.90 -4.25 8.58
C GLY A 141 2.82 -5.76 8.76
N ALA A 142 1.86 -6.42 8.13
CA ALA A 142 1.59 -7.84 8.33
C ALA A 142 2.32 -8.74 7.33
N LEU A 143 2.15 -8.51 6.01
CA LEU A 143 2.64 -9.42 4.97
C LEU A 143 4.16 -9.39 4.84
N LEU A 144 4.78 -8.20 4.74
CA LEU A 144 6.24 -8.09 4.63
C LEU A 144 6.94 -8.77 5.80
N ARG A 145 6.45 -8.59 7.03
CA ARG A 145 7.03 -9.23 8.22
C ARG A 145 6.89 -10.75 8.16
N SER A 146 5.73 -11.25 7.75
CA SER A 146 5.47 -12.68 7.57
C SER A 146 6.37 -13.31 6.51
N LEU A 147 6.55 -12.64 5.36
CA LEU A 147 7.43 -13.09 4.29
C LEU A 147 8.91 -13.02 4.71
N ALA A 148 9.34 -11.90 5.31
CA ALA A 148 10.72 -11.72 5.75
C ALA A 148 11.16 -12.78 6.75
N ALA A 149 10.27 -13.18 7.66
CA ALA A 149 10.56 -14.22 8.63
C ALA A 149 10.71 -15.62 8.00
N ARG A 150 10.10 -15.88 6.84
CA ARG A 150 10.13 -17.18 6.15
C ARG A 150 11.23 -17.33 5.12
N VAL A 151 11.33 -16.34 4.24
CA VAL A 151 12.22 -16.40 3.08
C VAL A 151 13.41 -15.45 3.20
N GLY A 152 13.53 -14.77 4.33
CA GLY A 152 14.56 -13.77 4.59
C GLY A 152 14.13 -12.36 4.18
N PRO A 153 14.79 -11.33 4.73
CA PRO A 153 14.35 -9.95 4.60
C PRO A 153 14.34 -9.44 3.16
N THR A 154 15.35 -9.75 2.36
CA THR A 154 15.45 -9.25 0.98
C THR A 154 14.42 -9.92 0.06
N ARG A 155 14.32 -11.26 0.13
CA ARG A 155 13.33 -12.00 -0.67
C ARG A 155 11.90 -11.65 -0.25
N GLY A 156 11.66 -11.49 1.05
CA GLY A 156 10.36 -11.06 1.57
C GLY A 156 9.94 -9.68 1.06
N LEU A 157 10.88 -8.73 1.00
CA LEU A 157 10.66 -7.40 0.44
C LEU A 157 10.29 -7.47 -1.05
N VAL A 158 11.06 -8.19 -1.85
CA VAL A 158 10.80 -8.33 -3.29
C VAL A 158 9.45 -8.99 -3.54
N LEU A 159 9.16 -10.11 -2.86
CA LEU A 159 7.87 -10.81 -3.01
C LEU A 159 6.70 -9.91 -2.63
N MET A 160 6.79 -9.19 -1.51
CA MET A 160 5.74 -8.24 -1.11
C MET A 160 5.55 -7.16 -2.18
N ALA A 161 6.63 -6.57 -2.70
CA ALA A 161 6.53 -5.52 -3.71
C ALA A 161 5.93 -6.04 -5.03
N VAL A 162 6.28 -7.25 -5.47
CA VAL A 162 5.68 -7.90 -6.65
C VAL A 162 4.19 -8.16 -6.44
N LEU A 163 3.80 -8.72 -5.29
CA LEU A 163 2.39 -8.94 -4.97
C LEU A 163 1.62 -7.62 -4.85
N PHE A 164 2.20 -6.60 -4.22
CA PHE A 164 1.60 -5.27 -4.17
C PHE A 164 1.38 -4.67 -5.55
N THR A 165 2.37 -4.78 -6.44
CA THR A 165 2.28 -4.29 -7.82
C THR A 165 1.24 -5.06 -8.64
N GLY A 166 1.17 -6.38 -8.44
CA GLY A 166 0.29 -7.24 -9.23
C GLY A 166 -1.20 -6.89 -9.10
N TYR A 167 -1.69 -6.54 -7.91
CA TYR A 167 -3.10 -6.17 -7.80
C TYR A 167 -3.42 -4.83 -8.48
N HIS A 168 -2.45 -3.91 -8.56
CA HIS A 168 -2.62 -2.65 -9.31
C HIS A 168 -2.80 -2.87 -10.82
N ALA A 169 -2.30 -3.99 -11.35
CA ALA A 169 -2.52 -4.31 -12.76
C ALA A 169 -4.01 -4.41 -13.11
N LEU A 170 -4.85 -4.89 -12.18
CA LEU A 170 -6.29 -5.10 -12.42
C LEU A 170 -7.03 -3.80 -12.82
N PRO A 171 -6.99 -2.71 -12.05
CA PRO A 171 -7.59 -1.47 -12.50
C PRO A 171 -6.83 -0.79 -13.64
N LEU A 172 -5.51 -0.89 -13.69
CA LEU A 172 -4.69 -0.21 -14.68
C LEU A 172 -4.97 -0.69 -16.10
N VAL A 173 -5.10 -2.01 -16.33
CA VAL A 173 -5.37 -2.56 -17.67
C VAL A 173 -6.74 -2.18 -18.21
N ALA A 174 -7.68 -1.82 -17.35
CA ALA A 174 -9.01 -1.35 -17.77
C ALA A 174 -9.06 0.16 -18.01
N LEU A 175 -8.18 0.92 -17.35
CA LEU A 175 -8.19 2.38 -17.39
C LEU A 175 -7.25 2.96 -18.44
N PHE A 176 -6.11 2.30 -18.72
CA PHE A 176 -4.99 2.93 -19.44
C PHE A 176 -4.49 2.10 -20.63
N SER A 177 -3.78 2.75 -21.54
CA SER A 177 -3.05 2.09 -22.62
C SER A 177 -1.91 1.24 -22.08
N LEU A 178 -1.48 0.24 -22.86
CA LEU A 178 -0.44 -0.71 -22.45
C LEU A 178 0.87 -0.01 -22.01
N SER A 179 1.28 1.05 -22.70
CA SER A 179 2.48 1.82 -22.36
C SER A 179 2.37 2.48 -21.00
N VAL A 180 1.21 3.07 -20.70
CA VAL A 180 0.92 3.68 -19.38
C VAL A 180 0.84 2.60 -18.30
N VAL A 181 0.20 1.46 -18.58
CA VAL A 181 0.15 0.31 -17.65
C VAL A 181 1.55 -0.15 -17.26
N VAL A 182 2.42 -0.41 -18.27
CA VAL A 182 3.80 -0.87 -18.01
C VAL A 182 4.58 0.14 -17.16
N LEU A 183 4.51 1.42 -17.53
CA LEU A 183 5.18 2.49 -16.76
C LEU A 183 4.62 2.58 -15.32
N SER A 184 3.31 2.57 -15.17
CA SER A 184 2.66 2.65 -13.85
C SER A 184 3.02 1.45 -12.97
N LEU A 185 3.07 0.23 -13.54
CA LEU A 185 3.48 -0.96 -12.80
C LEU A 185 4.96 -0.90 -12.39
N ALA A 186 5.83 -0.37 -13.26
CA ALA A 186 7.24 -0.16 -12.92
C ALA A 186 7.39 0.85 -11.76
N VAL A 187 6.68 1.97 -11.81
CA VAL A 187 6.66 2.98 -10.72
C VAL A 187 6.07 2.39 -9.43
N THR A 188 4.99 1.61 -9.53
CA THR A 188 4.37 0.95 -8.36
C THR A 188 5.31 -0.08 -7.74
N LEU A 189 6.06 -0.84 -8.55
CA LEU A 189 7.06 -1.79 -8.06
C LEU A 189 8.19 -1.06 -7.30
N LEU A 190 8.73 -0.01 -7.90
CA LEU A 190 9.76 0.82 -7.25
C LEU A 190 9.24 1.45 -5.95
N GLY A 191 8.01 1.96 -5.97
CA GLY A 191 7.33 2.47 -4.77
C GLY A 191 7.15 1.39 -3.70
N GLY A 192 6.71 0.20 -4.10
CA GLY A 192 6.58 -0.96 -3.21
C GLY A 192 7.88 -1.34 -2.51
N LEU A 193 8.99 -1.37 -3.28
CA LEU A 193 10.34 -1.62 -2.75
C LEU A 193 10.78 -0.49 -1.82
N LEU A 194 10.61 0.76 -2.24
CA LEU A 194 10.99 1.93 -1.45
C LEU A 194 10.27 1.98 -0.11
N PHE A 195 8.95 1.80 -0.10
CA PHE A 195 8.16 1.81 1.14
C PHE A 195 8.56 0.67 2.08
N GLY A 196 8.85 -0.52 1.54
CA GLY A 196 9.39 -1.61 2.34
C GLY A 196 10.80 -1.33 2.90
N LEU A 197 11.65 -0.62 2.15
CA LEU A 197 12.95 -0.15 2.64
C LEU A 197 12.79 0.92 3.73
N LEU A 198 11.82 1.82 3.59
CA LEU A 198 11.49 2.83 4.60
C LEU A 198 11.07 2.18 5.92
N VAL A 199 10.25 1.12 5.87
CA VAL A 199 9.92 0.33 7.09
C VAL A 199 11.16 -0.25 7.73
N ARG A 200 12.07 -0.80 6.95
CA ARG A 200 13.33 -1.38 7.47
C ARG A 200 14.25 -0.34 8.07
N TRP A 201 14.32 0.83 7.45
CA TRP A 201 15.16 1.94 7.91
C TRP A 201 14.58 2.62 9.16
N SER A 202 13.28 2.94 9.16
CA SER A 202 12.62 3.62 10.27
C SER A 202 12.19 2.70 11.41
N GLY A 203 12.16 1.39 11.18
CA GLY A 203 11.68 0.39 12.15
C GLY A 203 10.16 0.37 12.31
N GLY A 204 9.40 1.13 11.51
CA GLY A 204 7.95 1.22 11.65
C GLY A 204 7.20 1.72 10.42
N LEU A 205 5.88 1.84 10.52
CA LEU A 205 4.99 2.19 9.41
C LEU A 205 4.74 3.70 9.27
N TRP A 206 5.10 4.51 10.24
CA TRP A 206 4.74 5.93 10.23
C TRP A 206 5.30 6.69 9.02
N LEU A 207 6.55 6.40 8.65
CA LEU A 207 7.19 7.06 7.53
C LEU A 207 6.61 6.65 6.17
N PRO A 208 6.51 5.35 5.81
CA PRO A 208 5.86 4.95 4.56
C PRO A 208 4.40 5.38 4.52
N LEU A 209 3.67 5.33 5.63
CA LEU A 209 2.29 5.80 5.70
C LEU A 209 2.17 7.30 5.36
N ALA A 210 3.03 8.14 5.93
CA ALA A 210 3.03 9.57 5.64
C ALA A 210 3.33 9.86 4.16
N VAL A 211 4.30 9.15 3.57
CA VAL A 211 4.61 9.27 2.13
C VAL A 211 3.43 8.84 1.28
N HIS A 212 2.78 7.73 1.62
CA HIS A 212 1.65 7.20 0.88
C HIS A 212 0.43 8.12 0.95
N VAL A 213 0.06 8.58 2.15
CA VAL A 213 -1.01 9.57 2.36
C VAL A 213 -0.76 10.82 1.52
N ALA A 214 0.46 11.36 1.54
CA ALA A 214 0.79 12.55 0.77
C ALA A 214 0.74 12.30 -0.74
N ALA A 215 1.16 11.12 -1.22
CA ALA A 215 1.02 10.72 -2.62
C ALA A 215 -0.46 10.66 -3.05
N ASP A 216 -1.31 10.03 -2.25
CA ASP A 216 -2.75 9.94 -2.53
C ASP A 216 -3.45 11.31 -2.49
N VAL A 217 -3.07 12.21 -1.58
CA VAL A 217 -3.53 13.61 -1.58
C VAL A 217 -3.18 14.28 -2.91
N CYS A 218 -1.96 14.12 -3.39
CA CYS A 218 -1.55 14.70 -4.67
C CYS A 218 -2.34 14.11 -5.85
N VAL A 219 -2.61 12.80 -5.86
CA VAL A 219 -3.47 12.16 -6.87
C VAL A 219 -4.87 12.77 -6.86
N VAL A 220 -5.47 12.98 -5.68
CA VAL A 220 -6.79 13.65 -5.55
C VAL A 220 -6.76 15.07 -6.09
N LEU A 221 -5.72 15.85 -5.77
CA LEU A 221 -5.57 17.23 -6.24
C LEU A 221 -5.38 17.31 -7.76
N VAL A 222 -4.54 16.45 -8.34
CA VAL A 222 -4.33 16.36 -9.80
C VAL A 222 -5.62 15.96 -10.49
N ARG A 223 -6.33 14.96 -9.99
CA ARG A 223 -7.64 14.55 -10.51
C ARG A 223 -8.64 15.70 -10.49
N GLY A 224 -8.70 16.47 -9.40
CA GLY A 224 -9.60 17.63 -9.30
C GLY A 224 -9.33 18.71 -10.37
N ARG A 225 -8.06 18.88 -10.76
CA ARG A 225 -7.67 19.82 -11.83
C ARG A 225 -7.98 19.31 -13.24
N LEU A 226 -7.97 17.99 -13.44
CA LEU A 226 -8.22 17.38 -14.75
C LEU A 226 -9.72 17.20 -15.05
N LEU A 227 -10.54 17.14 -14.01
CA LEU A 227 -11.98 16.85 -14.11
C LEU A 227 -12.88 18.07 -13.81
N GLY A 228 -12.34 19.19 -13.32
CA GLY A 228 -13.01 20.48 -13.13
C GLY A 228 -12.84 21.35 -14.34
#